data_64aa1d806a25fdb63fba76d7dc951c77
#
_entry.id   64aa1d806a25fdb63fba76d7dc951c77
#
_cell.length_a   1.000
_cell.length_b   1.000
_cell.length_c   1.000
_cell.angle_alpha   90.00
_cell.angle_beta   90.00
_cell.angle_gamma   90.00
#
_symmetry.space_group_name_H-M   'P 1'
#
loop_
_entity.id
_entity.type
_entity.pdbx_description
1 polymer ?
#
loop_
_entity_poly.entity_id
_entity_poly.type
_entity_poly.pdbx_seq_one_letter_code
_entity_poly.pdbx_strand_id
1 'polypeptide(L)'
;APEGLKARQGKISDEEYANLELVEAPRKASPARGFSFAAEKFNSPNFNKTVYLGRTVTAPNEAGAPAYSYVFFPKGVYNKWHMHGEGQILIATDGIGLHQMKNGEIQVMRPGDVAFCPPGETHWHGAAPNSSFGHIAVSPLGKHTVEWYDFKDIKEYKKNKVKK
;
A
#
# COMPACT_ATOMS: atom_id res chain seq x y z
N ALA A 1 18.45 10.47 11.91
CA ALA A 1 17.78 10.45 13.21
C ALA A 1 18.55 11.36 14.16
N PRO A 2 17.87 12.07 15.11
CA PRO A 2 18.53 12.78 16.18
C PRO A 2 19.48 11.85 16.93
N GLU A 3 20.65 12.33 17.35
CA GLU A 3 21.65 11.49 18.02
C GLU A 3 21.11 10.74 19.24
N GLY A 4 20.13 11.30 19.94
CA GLY A 4 19.47 10.68 21.08
C GLY A 4 18.62 9.46 20.75
N LEU A 5 18.34 9.22 19.47
CA LEU A 5 17.55 8.07 18.99
C LEU A 5 18.42 6.97 18.36
N LYS A 6 19.74 7.07 18.45
CA LYS A 6 20.59 5.93 18.11
C LYS A 6 20.19 4.76 19.00
N ALA A 7 20.04 3.59 18.38
CA ALA A 7 19.69 2.37 19.09
C ALA A 7 20.61 2.19 20.30
N ARG A 8 20.03 2.30 21.49
CA ARG A 8 20.72 2.04 22.75
C ARG A 8 20.51 0.57 23.10
N GLN A 9 21.56 -0.10 23.48
CA GLN A 9 21.41 -1.40 24.15
C GLN A 9 20.90 -1.12 25.57
N GLY A 10 19.62 -1.38 25.78
CA GLY A 10 18.96 -1.21 27.08
C GLY A 10 17.73 -0.31 27.01
N LYS A 11 16.96 -0.32 28.08
CA LYS A 11 15.79 0.54 28.23
C LYS A 11 16.24 1.96 28.58
N ILE A 12 15.62 2.96 27.97
CA ILE A 12 15.74 4.34 28.45
C ILE A 12 15.02 4.45 29.80
N SER A 13 15.52 5.30 30.69
CA SER A 13 14.85 5.55 31.98
C SER A 13 13.55 6.31 31.79
N ASP A 14 12.65 6.25 32.78
CA ASP A 14 11.40 7.02 32.76
C ASP A 14 11.68 8.52 32.68
N GLU A 15 12.75 9.01 33.30
CA GLU A 15 13.17 10.40 33.24
C GLU A 15 13.66 10.77 31.83
N GLU A 16 14.47 9.96 31.20
CA GLU A 16 14.89 10.16 29.81
C GLU A 16 13.69 10.15 28.87
N TYR A 17 12.74 9.23 29.09
CA TYR A 17 11.52 9.14 28.29
C TYR A 17 10.65 10.39 28.44
N ALA A 18 10.48 10.92 29.67
CA ALA A 18 9.71 12.12 29.95
C ALA A 18 10.31 13.40 29.31
N ASN A 19 11.60 13.39 29.06
CA ASN A 19 12.35 14.53 28.47
C ASN A 19 12.56 14.40 26.95
N LEU A 20 11.98 13.40 26.29
CA LEU A 20 12.07 13.30 24.83
C LEU A 20 11.28 14.42 24.17
N GLU A 21 11.95 15.13 23.27
CA GLU A 21 11.33 16.15 22.44
C GLU A 21 10.45 15.48 21.37
N LEU A 22 9.21 15.94 21.24
CA LEU A 22 8.32 15.49 20.19
C LEU A 22 8.69 16.21 18.88
N VAL A 23 9.09 15.45 17.88
CA VAL A 23 9.42 15.97 16.56
C VAL A 23 8.36 15.52 15.57
N GLU A 24 7.67 16.47 14.96
CA GLU A 24 6.70 16.20 13.90
C GLU A 24 7.42 15.68 12.66
N ALA A 25 6.95 14.55 12.13
CA ALA A 25 7.44 14.05 10.86
C ALA A 25 7.03 15.00 9.72
N PRO A 26 7.94 15.26 8.75
CA PRO A 26 7.61 16.08 7.60
C PRO A 26 6.39 15.51 6.87
N ARG A 27 5.39 16.35 6.61
CA ARG A 27 4.16 15.96 5.93
C ARG A 27 4.01 16.69 4.60
N LYS A 28 3.68 15.97 3.56
CA LYS A 28 3.18 16.53 2.30
C LYS A 28 1.66 16.37 2.27
N ALA A 29 1.00 17.22 1.50
CA ALA A 29 -0.43 17.07 1.29
C ALA A 29 -0.78 15.69 0.71
N SER A 30 -1.80 15.06 1.28
CA SER A 30 -2.30 13.77 0.81
C SER A 30 -3.76 13.91 0.37
N PRO A 31 -4.18 13.24 -0.71
CA PRO A 31 -5.57 13.20 -1.12
C PRO A 31 -6.44 12.32 -0.20
N ALA A 32 -5.83 11.48 0.60
CA ALA A 32 -6.55 10.62 1.54
C ALA A 32 -7.06 11.45 2.71
N ARG A 33 -8.34 11.26 3.05
CA ARG A 33 -8.95 11.90 4.22
C ARG A 33 -8.91 10.94 5.40
N GLY A 34 -8.49 11.45 6.56
CA GLY A 34 -8.51 10.72 7.83
C GLY A 34 -7.23 9.97 8.14
N PHE A 35 -6.72 9.18 7.22
CA PHE A 35 -5.41 8.53 7.36
C PHE A 35 -4.47 9.07 6.28
N SER A 36 -3.49 9.87 6.66
CA SER A 36 -2.69 10.65 5.71
C SER A 36 -1.28 10.11 5.58
N PHE A 37 -1.02 9.41 4.49
CA PHE A 37 0.33 9.27 3.98
C PHE A 37 0.60 10.34 2.94
N ALA A 38 1.77 10.91 2.94
CA ALA A 38 2.21 11.78 1.86
C ALA A 38 2.25 10.99 0.55
N ALA A 39 1.54 11.47 -0.46
CA ALA A 39 1.45 10.78 -1.73
C ALA A 39 1.42 11.77 -2.89
N GLU A 40 2.01 11.37 -4.01
CA GLU A 40 2.10 12.17 -5.24
C GLU A 40 1.37 11.46 -6.38
N LYS A 41 0.82 12.24 -7.32
CA LYS A 41 0.17 11.70 -8.51
C LYS A 41 1.09 10.76 -9.27
N PHE A 42 0.54 9.64 -9.67
CA PHE A 42 1.23 8.67 -10.51
C PHE A 42 0.29 8.18 -11.62
N ASN A 43 0.74 8.36 -12.86
CA ASN A 43 0.04 7.90 -14.04
C ASN A 43 0.81 6.75 -14.67
N SER A 44 0.11 5.68 -14.94
CA SER A 44 0.68 4.49 -15.57
C SER A 44 -0.40 3.77 -16.36
N PRO A 45 -0.05 3.13 -17.49
CA PRO A 45 -1.02 2.33 -18.26
C PRO A 45 -1.53 1.10 -17.49
N ASN A 46 -0.94 0.79 -16.35
CA ASN A 46 -1.30 -0.36 -15.53
C ASN A 46 -2.44 -0.06 -14.53
N PHE A 47 -2.88 1.19 -14.45
CA PHE A 47 -4.05 1.62 -13.69
C PHE A 47 -5.05 2.28 -14.64
N ASN A 48 -6.35 2.07 -14.43
CA ASN A 48 -7.36 2.65 -15.32
C ASN A 48 -7.50 4.17 -15.21
N LYS A 49 -7.00 4.77 -14.13
CA LYS A 49 -6.91 6.22 -13.90
C LYS A 49 -5.72 6.53 -12.99
N THR A 50 -5.48 7.80 -12.74
CA THR A 50 -4.44 8.27 -11.82
C THR A 50 -4.58 7.66 -10.43
N VAL A 51 -3.49 7.18 -9.89
CA VAL A 51 -3.31 6.82 -8.48
C VAL A 51 -2.35 7.79 -7.81
N TYR A 52 -2.18 7.64 -6.50
CA TYR A 52 -1.22 8.43 -5.74
C TYR A 52 -0.26 7.48 -5.02
N LEU A 53 1.04 7.72 -5.18
CA LEU A 53 2.08 6.91 -4.56
C LEU A 53 2.77 7.69 -3.44
N GLY A 54 2.76 7.14 -2.26
CA GLY A 54 3.64 7.52 -1.16
C GLY A 54 4.92 6.72 -1.25
N ARG A 55 6.03 7.42 -1.32
CA ARG A 55 7.32 6.79 -1.40
C ARG A 55 7.90 6.65 -0.03
N THR A 56 8.28 5.47 0.32
CA THR A 56 8.78 5.21 1.65
C THR A 56 10.15 4.52 1.61
N VAL A 57 10.21 3.27 1.23
CA VAL A 57 11.45 2.52 1.16
C VAL A 57 11.48 1.67 -0.09
N THR A 58 12.58 1.69 -0.82
CA THR A 58 12.83 0.79 -1.94
C THR A 58 13.90 -0.21 -1.57
N ALA A 59 13.79 -1.45 -2.03
CA ALA A 59 14.83 -2.46 -1.86
C ALA A 59 15.70 -2.55 -3.12
N PRO A 60 16.99 -2.85 -3.00
CA PRO A 60 17.73 -2.94 -1.75
C PRO A 60 17.97 -1.55 -1.12
N ASN A 61 18.14 -1.52 0.18
CA ASN A 61 18.42 -0.29 0.93
C ASN A 61 19.44 -0.56 2.04
N GLU A 62 20.00 0.50 2.62
CA GLU A 62 21.05 0.42 3.64
C GLU A 62 20.60 -0.28 4.92
N ALA A 63 19.30 -0.22 5.22
CA ALA A 63 18.76 -0.87 6.41
C ALA A 63 18.51 -2.37 6.23
N GLY A 64 18.67 -2.89 5.01
CA GLY A 64 18.28 -4.28 4.72
C GLY A 64 16.78 -4.54 4.92
N ALA A 65 15.97 -3.51 4.84
CA ALA A 65 14.53 -3.60 5.05
C ALA A 65 13.78 -4.03 3.79
N PRO A 66 12.60 -4.68 3.90
CA PRO A 66 11.73 -4.90 2.76
C PRO A 66 11.34 -3.59 2.07
N ALA A 67 11.06 -3.64 0.79
CA ALA A 67 10.46 -2.51 0.10
C ALA A 67 9.01 -2.34 0.54
N TYR A 68 8.57 -1.11 0.72
CA TYR A 68 7.18 -0.82 0.93
C TYR A 68 6.77 0.53 0.33
N SER A 69 5.53 0.66 -0.05
CA SER A 69 4.96 1.90 -0.55
C SER A 69 3.49 2.03 -0.17
N TYR A 70 3.06 3.24 0.05
CA TYR A 70 1.65 3.56 0.17
C TYR A 70 1.08 3.85 -1.22
N VAL A 71 -0.07 3.26 -1.53
CA VAL A 71 -0.80 3.49 -2.77
C VAL A 71 -2.23 3.91 -2.43
N PHE A 72 -2.64 5.05 -2.96
CA PHE A 72 -4.01 5.52 -2.84
C PHE A 72 -4.71 5.46 -4.19
N PHE A 73 -5.84 4.77 -4.20
CA PHE A 73 -6.73 4.63 -5.34
C PHE A 73 -7.96 5.52 -5.14
N PRO A 74 -8.16 6.56 -5.94
CA PRO A 74 -9.45 7.26 -5.97
C PRO A 74 -10.59 6.30 -6.28
N LYS A 75 -11.81 6.71 -5.95
CA LYS A 75 -13.02 5.93 -6.21
C LYS A 75 -13.08 5.40 -7.64
N GLY A 76 -13.28 4.09 -7.81
CA GLY A 76 -13.40 3.45 -9.10
C GLY A 76 -12.08 3.21 -9.83
N VAL A 77 -10.94 3.38 -9.16
CA VAL A 77 -9.62 3.13 -9.74
C VAL A 77 -9.10 1.77 -9.31
N TYR A 78 -8.64 0.99 -10.26
CA TYR A 78 -8.06 -0.33 -10.04
C TYR A 78 -6.94 -0.61 -11.05
N ASN A 79 -6.14 -1.63 -10.78
CA ASN A 79 -5.03 -2.00 -11.64
C ASN A 79 -5.32 -3.25 -12.48
N LYS A 80 -4.44 -3.48 -13.44
CA LYS A 80 -4.46 -4.68 -14.28
C LYS A 80 -4.20 -5.94 -13.47
N TRP A 81 -4.62 -7.06 -14.00
CA TRP A 81 -4.09 -8.35 -13.58
C TRP A 81 -2.57 -8.32 -13.68
N HIS A 82 -1.90 -8.75 -12.63
CA HIS A 82 -0.44 -8.77 -12.56
C HIS A 82 0.03 -9.81 -11.56
N MET A 83 1.32 -10.09 -11.59
CA MET A 83 1.97 -10.95 -10.61
C MET A 83 3.28 -10.33 -10.14
N HIS A 84 3.67 -10.69 -8.94
CA HIS A 84 4.99 -10.40 -8.38
C HIS A 84 5.76 -11.71 -8.21
N GLY A 85 6.95 -11.81 -8.80
CA GLY A 85 7.75 -13.04 -8.74
C GLY A 85 8.13 -13.46 -7.33
N GLU A 86 8.27 -12.50 -6.43
CA GLU A 86 8.66 -12.69 -5.03
C GLU A 86 7.50 -12.65 -4.04
N GLY A 87 6.27 -12.42 -4.53
CA GLY A 87 5.10 -12.20 -3.69
C GLY A 87 4.94 -10.77 -3.20
N GLN A 88 3.81 -10.49 -2.57
CA GLN A 88 3.49 -9.18 -2.02
C GLN A 88 2.49 -9.29 -0.87
N ILE A 89 2.61 -8.39 0.10
CA ILE A 89 1.63 -8.20 1.16
C ILE A 89 0.97 -6.85 0.97
N LEU A 90 -0.36 -6.79 1.05
CA LEU A 90 -1.14 -5.57 1.04
C LEU A 90 -1.79 -5.37 2.40
N ILE A 91 -1.60 -4.20 3.00
CA ILE A 91 -2.21 -3.83 4.27
C ILE A 91 -3.15 -2.66 4.01
N ALA A 92 -4.45 -2.89 4.14
CA ALA A 92 -5.45 -1.85 3.95
C ALA A 92 -5.37 -0.80 5.07
N THR A 93 -5.39 0.46 4.70
CA THR A 93 -5.23 1.58 5.64
C THR A 93 -6.45 2.49 5.71
N ASP A 94 -7.06 2.82 4.59
CA ASP A 94 -8.19 3.74 4.50
C ASP A 94 -9.12 3.39 3.34
N GLY A 95 -10.37 3.78 3.46
CA GLY A 95 -11.39 3.45 2.47
C GLY A 95 -11.69 1.97 2.36
N ILE A 96 -12.27 1.55 1.24
CA ILE A 96 -12.65 0.15 1.00
C ILE A 96 -12.15 -0.26 -0.37
N GLY A 97 -11.35 -1.31 -0.41
CA GLY A 97 -10.78 -1.88 -1.62
C GLY A 97 -11.25 -3.28 -1.94
N LEU A 98 -10.87 -3.71 -3.11
CA LEU A 98 -11.10 -5.05 -3.62
C LEU A 98 -9.76 -5.70 -4.00
N HIS A 99 -9.66 -6.98 -3.73
CA HIS A 99 -8.53 -7.82 -4.13
C HIS A 99 -9.05 -9.15 -4.66
N GLN A 100 -8.51 -9.62 -5.76
CA GLN A 100 -8.90 -10.91 -6.33
C GLN A 100 -7.67 -11.64 -6.88
N MET A 101 -7.46 -12.86 -6.41
CA MET A 101 -6.56 -13.82 -7.04
C MET A 101 -7.23 -14.39 -8.30
N LYS A 102 -6.45 -14.69 -9.33
CA LYS A 102 -6.98 -15.37 -10.52
C LYS A 102 -7.63 -16.69 -10.11
N ASN A 103 -8.84 -16.94 -10.55
CA ASN A 103 -9.67 -18.09 -10.16
C ASN A 103 -10.17 -18.07 -8.70
N GLY A 104 -10.01 -16.95 -7.99
CA GLY A 104 -10.51 -16.76 -6.64
C GLY A 104 -11.74 -15.84 -6.57
N GLU A 105 -12.30 -15.75 -5.37
CA GLU A 105 -13.35 -14.80 -5.07
C GLU A 105 -12.80 -13.39 -4.87
N ILE A 106 -13.63 -12.39 -5.06
CA ILE A 106 -13.26 -11.01 -4.75
C ILE A 106 -13.33 -10.80 -3.24
N GLN A 107 -12.20 -10.44 -2.66
CA GLN A 107 -12.10 -10.07 -1.25
C GLN A 107 -12.35 -8.57 -1.09
N VAL A 108 -13.20 -8.21 -0.15
CA VAL A 108 -13.39 -6.82 0.29
C VAL A 108 -12.36 -6.53 1.36
N MET A 109 -11.57 -5.47 1.17
CA MET A 109 -10.53 -5.05 2.09
C MET A 109 -10.94 -3.76 2.80
N ARG A 110 -11.05 -3.84 4.11
CA ARG A 110 -11.33 -2.71 5.00
C ARG A 110 -10.08 -2.35 5.80
N PRO A 111 -9.97 -1.16 6.38
CA PRO A 111 -8.81 -0.78 7.18
C PRO A 111 -8.41 -1.84 8.21
N GLY A 112 -7.14 -2.24 8.18
CA GLY A 112 -6.59 -3.32 9.01
C GLY A 112 -6.58 -4.70 8.34
N ASP A 113 -7.30 -4.90 7.24
CA ASP A 113 -7.26 -6.17 6.51
C ASP A 113 -5.94 -6.33 5.75
N VAL A 114 -5.51 -7.57 5.64
CA VAL A 114 -4.27 -7.95 4.96
C VAL A 114 -4.57 -8.94 3.86
N ALA A 115 -4.03 -8.70 2.66
CA ALA A 115 -4.00 -9.67 1.58
C ALA A 115 -2.58 -10.14 1.35
N PHE A 116 -2.40 -11.44 1.25
CA PHE A 116 -1.14 -12.06 0.85
C PHE A 116 -1.23 -12.54 -0.60
N CYS A 117 -0.34 -12.03 -1.44
CA CYS A 117 -0.21 -12.45 -2.83
C CYS A 117 1.02 -13.36 -2.94
N PRO A 118 0.85 -14.68 -3.04
CA PRO A 118 1.98 -15.60 -3.12
C PRO A 118 2.87 -15.35 -4.35
N PRO A 119 4.15 -15.76 -4.30
CA PRO A 119 5.05 -15.63 -5.45
C PRO A 119 4.47 -16.21 -6.75
N GLY A 120 4.48 -15.40 -7.81
CA GLY A 120 4.01 -15.80 -9.13
C GLY A 120 2.49 -15.87 -9.32
N GLU A 121 1.71 -15.65 -8.28
CA GLU A 121 0.25 -15.69 -8.35
C GLU A 121 -0.31 -14.41 -8.97
N THR A 122 -1.17 -14.57 -9.99
CA THR A 122 -1.81 -13.46 -10.67
C THR A 122 -2.99 -12.92 -9.86
N HIS A 123 -3.04 -11.61 -9.69
CA HIS A 123 -4.09 -10.92 -8.97
C HIS A 123 -4.31 -9.50 -9.52
N TRP A 124 -5.37 -8.86 -9.09
CA TRP A 124 -5.61 -7.43 -9.22
C TRP A 124 -6.14 -6.87 -7.91
N HIS A 125 -5.99 -5.59 -7.71
CA HIS A 125 -6.57 -4.88 -6.59
C HIS A 125 -6.85 -3.41 -6.94
N GLY A 126 -7.56 -2.74 -6.06
CA GLY A 126 -7.88 -1.32 -6.22
C GLY A 126 -9.05 -0.91 -5.36
N ALA A 127 -9.54 0.30 -5.59
CA ALA A 127 -10.70 0.82 -4.91
C ALA A 127 -11.98 0.08 -5.29
N ALA A 128 -12.93 0.00 -4.39
CA ALA A 128 -14.28 -0.40 -4.76
C ALA A 128 -14.90 0.65 -5.72
N PRO A 129 -15.91 0.28 -6.54
CA PRO A 129 -16.53 1.21 -7.46
C PRO A 129 -17.11 2.46 -6.79
N ASN A 130 -17.46 2.37 -5.53
CA ASN A 130 -18.11 3.42 -4.75
C ASN A 130 -17.32 3.90 -3.53
N SER A 131 -16.05 3.57 -3.42
CA SER A 131 -15.16 4.04 -2.35
C SER A 131 -13.76 4.33 -2.87
N SER A 132 -13.02 5.21 -2.22
CA SER A 132 -11.55 5.26 -2.36
C SER A 132 -10.90 4.14 -1.56
N PHE A 133 -9.64 3.87 -1.80
CA PHE A 133 -8.88 2.83 -1.12
C PHE A 133 -7.41 3.19 -0.99
N GLY A 134 -6.88 3.11 0.21
CA GLY A 134 -5.45 3.20 0.48
C GLY A 134 -4.91 1.91 1.06
N HIS A 135 -3.71 1.52 0.66
CA HIS A 135 -3.01 0.39 1.23
C HIS A 135 -1.50 0.62 1.26
N ILE A 136 -0.84 -0.09 2.14
CA ILE A 136 0.61 -0.27 2.12
C ILE A 136 0.90 -1.58 1.39
N ALA A 137 1.76 -1.51 0.37
CA ALA A 137 2.31 -2.69 -0.30
C ALA A 137 3.70 -2.98 0.28
N VAL A 138 3.90 -4.20 0.76
CA VAL A 138 5.18 -4.68 1.27
C VAL A 138 5.69 -5.76 0.34
N SER A 139 6.94 -5.63 -0.08
CA SER A 139 7.59 -6.58 -0.97
C SER A 139 8.90 -7.06 -0.38
N PRO A 140 9.31 -8.32 -0.64
CA PRO A 140 10.54 -8.87 -0.10
C PRO A 140 11.78 -8.09 -0.48
N LEU A 141 12.84 -8.33 0.26
CA LEU A 141 14.19 -7.85 -0.07
C LEU A 141 14.65 -8.39 -1.41
N GLY A 142 15.34 -7.56 -2.18
CA GLY A 142 16.03 -7.97 -3.37
C GLY A 142 15.34 -7.57 -4.67
N LYS A 143 15.49 -8.41 -5.68
CA LYS A 143 15.00 -8.12 -7.02
C LYS A 143 13.48 -8.19 -7.10
N HIS A 144 12.89 -7.14 -7.60
CA HIS A 144 11.46 -7.06 -7.90
C HIS A 144 11.19 -7.48 -9.33
N THR A 145 10.33 -8.49 -9.50
CA THR A 145 9.78 -8.86 -10.80
C THR A 145 8.28 -8.61 -10.78
N VAL A 146 7.79 -7.87 -11.76
CA VAL A 146 6.36 -7.62 -11.97
C VAL A 146 6.02 -7.90 -13.42
N GLU A 147 5.00 -8.70 -13.66
CA GLU A 147 4.40 -8.87 -14.98
C GLU A 147 2.98 -8.34 -14.98
N TRP A 148 2.65 -7.53 -15.99
CA TRP A 148 1.35 -6.92 -16.16
C TRP A 148 0.61 -7.57 -17.32
N TYR A 149 -0.67 -7.85 -17.12
CA TYR A 149 -1.58 -8.43 -18.10
C TYR A 149 -2.68 -7.43 -18.47
N ASP A 150 -3.89 -7.91 -18.76
CA ASP A 150 -5.02 -7.05 -19.08
C ASP A 150 -5.79 -6.60 -17.84
N PHE A 151 -6.68 -5.62 -18.02
CA PHE A 151 -7.65 -5.24 -17.01
C PHE A 151 -8.73 -6.32 -16.86
N LYS A 152 -9.21 -6.49 -15.63
CA LYS A 152 -10.52 -7.10 -15.42
C LYS A 152 -11.57 -6.28 -16.16
N ASP A 153 -12.55 -6.95 -16.76
CA ASP A 153 -13.65 -6.30 -17.47
C ASP A 153 -14.32 -5.25 -16.60
N ILE A 154 -14.47 -4.02 -17.13
CA ILE A 154 -15.00 -2.88 -16.38
C ILE A 154 -16.47 -3.07 -15.95
N LYS A 155 -17.27 -3.78 -16.73
CA LYS A 155 -18.67 -4.03 -16.37
C LYS A 155 -18.74 -5.00 -15.19
N GLU A 156 -17.91 -6.02 -15.20
CA GLU A 156 -17.80 -6.97 -14.09
C GLU A 156 -17.26 -6.28 -12.82
N TYR A 157 -16.26 -5.44 -12.96
CA TYR A 157 -15.72 -4.65 -11.84
C TYR A 157 -16.81 -3.77 -11.21
N LYS A 158 -17.57 -3.03 -11.99
CA LYS A 158 -18.60 -2.09 -11.52
C LYS A 158 -19.74 -2.73 -10.73
N LYS A 159 -19.95 -4.04 -10.86
CA LYS A 159 -20.95 -4.77 -10.07
C LYS A 159 -20.61 -4.88 -8.59
N ASN A 160 -19.35 -4.66 -8.21
CA ASN A 160 -18.83 -4.93 -6.88
C ASN A 160 -18.88 -3.69 -5.95
N LYS A 161 -20.00 -2.99 -5.92
CA LYS A 161 -20.23 -1.94 -4.94
C LYS A 161 -20.27 -2.52 -3.53
N VAL A 162 -19.63 -1.83 -2.62
CA VAL A 162 -19.53 -2.25 -1.22
C VAL A 162 -20.47 -1.46 -0.32
N LYS A 163 -20.85 -2.06 0.81
CA LYS A 163 -21.54 -1.35 1.89
C LYS A 163 -20.51 -0.54 2.66
N LYS A 164 -20.80 0.72 2.84
CA LYS A 164 -19.97 1.65 3.63
C LYS A 164 -20.28 1.56 5.10
#